data_1e59e7a3e9f6929689cad2bad94007ee
#
_entry.id   1e59e7a3e9f6929689cad2bad94007ee
#
_cell.length_a   1.000
_cell.length_b   1.000
_cell.length_c   1.000
_cell.angle_alpha   90.00
_cell.angle_beta   90.00
_cell.angle_gamma   90.00
#
_symmetry.space_group_name_H-M   'P 1'
#
loop_
_entity.id
_entity.type
_entity.pdbx_description
1 polymer ?
#
loop_
_entity_poly.entity_id
_entity_poly.type
_entity_poly.pdbx_seq_one_letter_code
_entity_poly.pdbx_strand_id
1 'polypeptide(L)'
;MRISISKVCLGLAFSCIVPATGFTEEKSYLCAINEVYECVAVTGCSRISIDDANLVGVMIIDMEKKQLRTAPLGGEHRADDIDSVAVTDKAIVLHGSGIKQMDRTWSAVISLETGNLTAGVSTLDSSLSLLGKCTAQP
;
A
#
# COMPACT_ATOMS: atom_id res chain seq x y z
N MET A 1 73.98 25.45 -16.90
CA MET A 1 73.42 24.13 -16.61
C MET A 1 72.26 24.34 -15.63
N ARG A 2 71.03 24.36 -16.16
CA ARG A 2 69.78 24.62 -15.38
C ARG A 2 69.03 23.34 -15.21
N ILE A 3 68.89 22.86 -13.98
CA ILE A 3 68.14 21.67 -13.63
C ILE A 3 66.70 22.16 -13.33
N SER A 4 65.76 21.75 -14.16
CA SER A 4 64.32 22.01 -13.95
C SER A 4 63.73 20.87 -13.14
N ILE A 5 63.26 21.15 -11.95
CA ILE A 5 62.57 20.18 -11.08
C ILE A 5 61.08 20.27 -11.38
N SER A 6 60.56 19.28 -12.04
CA SER A 6 59.14 19.15 -12.30
C SER A 6 58.46 18.59 -11.04
N LYS A 7 57.56 19.36 -10.45
CA LYS A 7 56.70 18.93 -9.33
C LYS A 7 55.56 18.10 -9.87
N VAL A 8 55.59 16.79 -9.59
CA VAL A 8 54.46 15.90 -9.78
C VAL A 8 53.50 16.07 -8.61
N CYS A 9 52.35 16.72 -8.84
CA CYS A 9 51.25 16.71 -7.91
C CYS A 9 50.46 15.39 -8.04
N LEU A 10 50.63 14.50 -7.07
CA LEU A 10 49.86 13.28 -6.92
C LEU A 10 48.54 13.62 -6.26
N GLY A 11 47.49 13.83 -7.04
CA GLY A 11 46.12 14.05 -6.56
C GLY A 11 45.46 12.74 -6.15
N LEU A 12 45.39 12.47 -4.83
CA LEU A 12 44.54 11.39 -4.31
C LEU A 12 43.07 11.83 -4.42
N ALA A 13 42.39 11.30 -5.42
CA ALA A 13 40.94 11.38 -5.52
C ALA A 13 40.32 10.45 -4.47
N PHE A 14 39.84 11.00 -3.36
CA PHE A 14 39.04 10.28 -2.38
C PHE A 14 37.63 10.13 -2.96
N SER A 15 37.36 8.99 -3.61
CA SER A 15 35.99 8.62 -4.01
C SER A 15 35.19 8.28 -2.76
N CYS A 16 34.37 9.21 -2.28
CA CYS A 16 33.32 8.93 -1.30
C CYS A 16 32.27 8.03 -1.95
N ILE A 17 32.38 6.73 -1.70
CA ILE A 17 31.29 5.78 -1.98
C ILE A 17 30.24 6.04 -0.89
N VAL A 18 29.20 6.82 -1.23
CA VAL A 18 28.00 6.92 -0.41
C VAL A 18 27.26 5.59 -0.60
N PRO A 19 27.07 4.77 0.45
CA PRO A 19 26.21 3.61 0.32
C PRO A 19 24.80 4.13 0.04
N ALA A 20 24.27 3.85 -1.14
CA ALA A 20 22.85 4.00 -1.38
C ALA A 20 22.14 3.04 -0.43
N THR A 21 21.54 3.58 0.64
CA THR A 21 20.58 2.85 1.46
C THR A 21 19.41 2.54 0.54
N GLY A 22 19.46 1.36 -0.09
CA GLY A 22 18.34 0.85 -0.84
C GLY A 22 17.17 0.72 0.13
N PHE A 23 16.13 1.51 -0.06
CA PHE A 23 14.83 1.22 0.51
C PHE A 23 14.43 -0.15 -0.03
N THR A 24 14.47 -1.17 0.81
CA THR A 24 13.84 -2.45 0.51
C THR A 24 12.35 -2.17 0.47
N GLU A 25 11.82 -2.07 -0.72
CA GLU A 25 10.38 -1.95 -0.94
C GLU A 25 9.75 -3.22 -0.39
N GLU A 26 8.97 -3.07 0.69
CA GLU A 26 8.26 -4.19 1.31
C GLU A 26 7.33 -4.80 0.27
N LYS A 27 7.46 -6.11 0.08
CA LYS A 27 6.75 -6.82 -1.00
C LYS A 27 5.29 -7.06 -0.72
N SER A 28 4.89 -7.12 0.55
CA SER A 28 3.51 -7.35 0.94
C SER A 28 3.16 -6.75 2.30
N TYR A 29 1.87 -6.52 2.51
CA TYR A 29 1.31 -6.01 3.76
C TYR A 29 0.15 -6.89 4.20
N LEU A 30 0.14 -7.26 5.49
CA LEU A 30 -1.02 -7.85 6.15
C LEU A 30 -1.86 -6.72 6.75
N CYS A 31 -3.11 -6.63 6.37
CA CYS A 31 -4.02 -5.58 6.80
C CYS A 31 -5.24 -6.18 7.50
N ALA A 32 -5.63 -5.59 8.63
CA ALA A 32 -6.86 -5.90 9.33
C ALA A 32 -7.79 -4.69 9.27
N ILE A 33 -9.06 -4.92 8.90
CA ILE A 33 -10.12 -3.92 8.94
C ILE A 33 -10.71 -3.93 10.35
N ASN A 34 -10.77 -2.77 10.98
CA ASN A 34 -11.29 -2.61 12.34
C ASN A 34 -12.69 -1.99 12.35
N GLU A 35 -12.97 -1.09 11.42
CA GLU A 35 -14.23 -0.35 11.36
C GLU A 35 -14.69 -0.20 9.91
N VAL A 36 -16.02 -0.30 9.73
CA VAL A 36 -16.69 -0.11 8.44
C VAL A 36 -17.88 0.82 8.64
N TYR A 37 -17.97 1.81 7.77
CA TYR A 37 -19.11 2.72 7.68
C TYR A 37 -19.70 2.63 6.28
N GLU A 38 -21.00 2.38 6.20
CA GLU A 38 -21.74 2.42 4.94
C GLU A 38 -22.54 3.70 4.83
N CYS A 39 -22.44 4.35 3.67
CA CYS A 39 -23.22 5.54 3.34
C CYS A 39 -24.15 5.21 2.17
N VAL A 40 -25.44 5.33 2.39
CA VAL A 40 -26.50 5.11 1.41
C VAL A 40 -27.25 6.41 1.18
N ALA A 41 -27.63 6.68 -0.07
CA ALA A 41 -28.46 7.83 -0.39
C ALA A 41 -29.75 7.82 0.45
N VAL A 42 -30.17 8.97 0.92
CA VAL A 42 -31.39 9.18 1.74
C VAL A 42 -31.24 8.76 3.20
N THR A 43 -30.66 7.59 3.53
CA THR A 43 -30.53 7.10 4.92
C THR A 43 -29.28 7.60 5.64
N GLY A 44 -28.28 8.08 4.89
CA GLY A 44 -27.04 8.59 5.45
C GLY A 44 -26.00 7.49 5.73
N CYS A 45 -25.05 7.79 6.61
CA CYS A 45 -23.93 6.91 6.94
C CYS A 45 -24.15 6.26 8.32
N SER A 46 -23.88 4.96 8.41
CA SER A 46 -23.92 4.21 9.68
C SER A 46 -22.76 3.22 9.76
N ARG A 47 -22.35 2.90 10.98
CA ARG A 47 -21.38 1.82 11.22
C ARG A 47 -22.08 0.49 11.02
N ILE A 48 -21.44 -0.39 10.28
CA ILE A 48 -21.93 -1.76 10.02
C ILE A 48 -20.86 -2.78 10.40
N SER A 49 -21.23 -4.05 10.49
CA SER A 49 -20.26 -5.12 10.67
C SER A 49 -19.50 -5.41 9.36
N ILE A 50 -18.35 -6.06 9.50
CA ILE A 50 -17.55 -6.51 8.35
C ILE A 50 -18.34 -7.51 7.51
N ASP A 51 -19.10 -8.40 8.19
CA ASP A 51 -19.93 -9.41 7.54
C ASP A 51 -21.10 -8.80 6.77
N ASP A 52 -21.77 -7.80 7.36
CA ASP A 52 -22.86 -7.07 6.67
C ASP A 52 -22.36 -6.32 5.43
N ALA A 53 -21.12 -5.82 5.49
CA ALA A 53 -20.46 -5.21 4.34
C ALA A 53 -19.98 -6.22 3.28
N ASN A 54 -20.14 -7.53 3.54
CA ASN A 54 -19.61 -8.60 2.70
C ASN A 54 -18.10 -8.44 2.42
N LEU A 55 -17.35 -8.03 3.43
CA LEU A 55 -15.91 -7.83 3.39
C LEU A 55 -15.17 -8.96 4.11
N VAL A 56 -13.90 -9.06 3.81
CA VAL A 56 -12.97 -9.93 4.54
C VAL A 56 -12.20 -9.07 5.55
N GLY A 57 -12.26 -9.46 6.83
CA GLY A 57 -11.65 -8.67 7.91
C GLY A 57 -10.13 -8.61 7.88
N VAL A 58 -9.47 -9.62 7.27
CA VAL A 58 -8.00 -9.68 7.15
C VAL A 58 -7.61 -9.98 5.72
N MET A 59 -6.77 -9.13 5.16
CA MET A 59 -6.34 -9.21 3.77
C MET A 59 -4.84 -9.04 3.62
N ILE A 60 -4.29 -9.54 2.53
CA ILE A 60 -2.90 -9.34 2.12
C ILE A 60 -2.90 -8.46 0.88
N ILE A 61 -2.12 -7.38 0.96
CA ILE A 61 -1.78 -6.54 -0.20
C ILE A 61 -0.43 -7.04 -0.72
N ASP A 62 -0.45 -7.67 -1.88
CA ASP A 62 0.74 -8.19 -2.56
C ASP A 62 1.17 -7.16 -3.62
N MET A 63 2.21 -6.40 -3.31
CA MET A 63 2.71 -5.33 -4.17
C MET A 63 3.38 -5.87 -5.44
N GLU A 64 4.02 -7.03 -5.34
CA GLU A 64 4.72 -7.66 -6.46
C GLU A 64 3.73 -8.21 -7.48
N LYS A 65 2.69 -8.89 -7.01
CA LYS A 65 1.62 -9.44 -7.86
C LYS A 65 0.55 -8.42 -8.22
N LYS A 66 0.58 -7.25 -7.59
CA LYS A 66 -0.48 -6.23 -7.69
C LYS A 66 -1.87 -6.81 -7.41
N GLN A 67 -1.98 -7.49 -6.28
CA GLN A 67 -3.23 -8.13 -5.86
C GLN A 67 -3.56 -7.82 -4.40
N LEU A 68 -4.82 -7.55 -4.16
CA LEU A 68 -5.44 -7.57 -2.86
C LEU A 68 -6.12 -8.93 -2.70
N ARG A 69 -5.73 -9.73 -1.71
CA ARG A 69 -6.26 -11.08 -1.51
C ARG A 69 -6.62 -11.35 -0.07
N THR A 70 -7.53 -12.29 0.16
CA THR A 70 -7.83 -12.76 1.51
C THR A 70 -6.63 -13.45 2.14
N ALA A 71 -6.45 -13.26 3.45
CA ALA A 71 -5.44 -14.01 4.19
C ALA A 71 -5.81 -15.50 4.26
N PRO A 72 -4.83 -16.43 4.28
CA PRO A 72 -5.09 -17.86 4.22
C PRO A 72 -5.71 -18.47 5.50
N LEU A 73 -6.11 -17.65 6.47
CA LEU A 73 -6.61 -18.06 7.79
C LEU A 73 -8.07 -18.61 7.80
N GLY A 74 -8.56 -19.05 6.68
CA GLY A 74 -9.89 -19.66 6.54
C GLY A 74 -10.92 -18.70 5.92
N GLY A 75 -11.81 -19.26 5.14
CA GLY A 75 -12.85 -18.53 4.44
C GLY A 75 -12.69 -18.53 2.92
N GLU A 76 -13.54 -17.80 2.26
CA GLU A 76 -13.57 -17.70 0.81
C GLU A 76 -12.32 -17.00 0.27
N HIS A 77 -11.64 -17.61 -0.67
CA HIS A 77 -10.52 -16.99 -1.38
C HIS A 77 -11.05 -15.94 -2.35
N ARG A 78 -10.84 -14.67 -2.00
CA ARG A 78 -11.14 -13.52 -2.87
C ARG A 78 -9.83 -12.86 -3.26
N ALA A 79 -9.76 -12.38 -4.48
CA ALA A 79 -8.66 -11.56 -4.97
C ALA A 79 -9.21 -10.48 -5.88
N ASP A 80 -8.71 -9.25 -5.67
CA ASP A 80 -8.96 -8.11 -6.55
C ASP A 80 -7.62 -7.63 -7.11
N ASP A 81 -7.59 -7.16 -8.34
CA ASP A 81 -6.39 -6.57 -8.91
C ASP A 81 -6.18 -5.14 -8.40
N ILE A 82 -4.93 -4.78 -8.23
CA ILE A 82 -4.50 -3.42 -7.95
C ILE A 82 -4.15 -2.77 -9.29
N ASP A 83 -4.98 -1.83 -9.73
CA ASP A 83 -4.82 -1.16 -11.02
C ASP A 83 -3.66 -0.16 -10.99
N SER A 84 -3.48 0.54 -9.85
CA SER A 84 -2.39 1.49 -9.68
C SER A 84 -1.85 1.52 -8.26
N VAL A 85 -0.55 1.77 -8.16
CA VAL A 85 0.20 1.91 -6.92
C VAL A 85 1.04 3.17 -7.01
N ALA A 86 0.97 4.03 -6.01
CA ALA A 86 1.89 5.13 -5.82
C ALA A 86 2.52 5.04 -4.42
N VAL A 87 3.84 5.09 -4.35
CA VAL A 87 4.60 5.06 -3.09
C VAL A 87 5.28 6.41 -2.90
N THR A 88 5.10 7.00 -1.73
CA THR A 88 5.78 8.21 -1.29
C THR A 88 6.64 7.91 -0.06
N ASP A 89 7.34 8.89 0.46
CA ASP A 89 8.07 8.80 1.72
C ASP A 89 7.16 8.58 2.96
N LYS A 90 5.85 8.84 2.83
CA LYS A 90 4.89 8.81 3.95
C LYS A 90 3.78 7.78 3.80
N ALA A 91 3.45 7.39 2.57
CA ALA A 91 2.28 6.57 2.33
C ALA A 91 2.39 5.72 1.06
N ILE A 92 1.61 4.65 1.05
CA ILE A 92 1.27 3.87 -0.14
C ILE A 92 -0.17 4.20 -0.50
N VAL A 93 -0.40 4.55 -1.76
CA VAL A 93 -1.73 4.83 -2.31
C VAL A 93 -2.05 3.77 -3.35
N LEU A 94 -3.19 3.14 -3.20
CA LEU A 94 -3.65 2.02 -4.03
C LEU A 94 -5.02 2.33 -4.62
N HIS A 95 -5.23 1.90 -5.85
CA HIS A 95 -6.55 1.89 -6.49
C HIS A 95 -6.77 0.55 -7.17
N GLY A 96 -8.00 0.09 -7.16
CA GLY A 96 -8.38 -1.14 -7.82
C GLY A 96 -9.87 -1.24 -8.12
N SER A 97 -10.20 -2.26 -8.89
CA SER A 97 -11.56 -2.61 -9.24
C SER A 97 -11.80 -4.08 -8.93
N GLY A 98 -12.99 -4.41 -8.45
CA GLY A 98 -13.38 -5.80 -8.19
C GLY A 98 -13.61 -6.55 -9.49
N ILE A 99 -12.70 -7.44 -9.87
CA ILE A 99 -12.78 -8.17 -11.16
C ILE A 99 -14.02 -9.05 -11.24
N LYS A 100 -14.40 -9.68 -10.14
CA LYS A 100 -15.54 -10.59 -10.08
C LYS A 100 -16.88 -9.90 -9.77
N GLN A 101 -16.79 -8.67 -9.27
CA GLN A 101 -17.92 -7.81 -8.98
C GLN A 101 -17.66 -6.47 -9.67
N MET A 102 -17.94 -6.43 -10.96
CA MET A 102 -17.62 -5.31 -11.85
C MET A 102 -18.31 -3.98 -11.48
N ASP A 103 -19.13 -4.00 -10.45
CA ASP A 103 -19.93 -2.85 -10.02
C ASP A 103 -19.30 -2.06 -8.88
N ARG A 104 -18.02 -2.32 -8.58
CA ARG A 104 -17.33 -1.59 -7.51
C ARG A 104 -15.89 -1.21 -7.86
N THR A 105 -15.50 -0.06 -7.33
CA THR A 105 -14.11 0.40 -7.31
C THR A 105 -13.68 0.68 -5.89
N TRP A 106 -12.39 0.60 -5.62
CA TRP A 106 -11.85 0.90 -4.31
C TRP A 106 -10.55 1.69 -4.39
N SER A 107 -10.29 2.44 -3.32
CA SER A 107 -9.01 3.11 -3.10
C SER A 107 -8.57 2.93 -1.66
N ALA A 108 -7.26 2.89 -1.42
CA ALA A 108 -6.71 2.74 -0.08
C ALA A 108 -5.44 3.58 0.08
N VAL A 109 -5.23 4.05 1.30
CA VAL A 109 -4.01 4.74 1.72
C VAL A 109 -3.48 4.04 2.97
N ILE A 110 -2.20 3.66 2.95
CA ILE A 110 -1.49 3.09 4.09
C ILE A 110 -0.43 4.08 4.52
N SER A 111 -0.47 4.51 5.78
CA SER A 111 0.59 5.33 6.38
C SER A 111 1.82 4.47 6.64
N LEU A 112 2.97 4.84 6.09
CA LEU A 112 4.25 4.15 6.34
C LEU A 112 4.77 4.39 7.76
N GLU A 113 4.38 5.49 8.38
CA GLU A 113 4.78 5.82 9.75
C GLU A 113 4.00 5.03 10.79
N THR A 114 2.67 4.93 10.62
CA THR A 114 1.78 4.39 11.65
C THR A 114 1.18 3.04 11.30
N GLY A 115 1.25 2.61 10.05
CA GLY A 115 0.55 1.46 9.52
C GLY A 115 -0.98 1.65 9.40
N ASN A 116 -1.51 2.84 9.67
CA ASN A 116 -2.94 3.08 9.54
C ASN A 116 -3.39 2.91 8.09
N LEU A 117 -4.49 2.17 7.93
CA LEU A 117 -5.19 1.97 6.67
C LEU A 117 -6.47 2.80 6.67
N THR A 118 -6.65 3.58 5.63
CA THR A 118 -7.93 4.21 5.29
C THR A 118 -8.29 3.79 3.87
N ALA A 119 -9.47 3.26 3.68
CA ALA A 119 -9.93 2.84 2.35
C ALA A 119 -11.37 3.25 2.08
N GLY A 120 -11.69 3.42 0.82
CA GLY A 120 -13.04 3.67 0.34
C GLY A 120 -13.42 2.68 -0.74
N VAL A 121 -14.67 2.21 -0.71
CA VAL A 121 -15.25 1.37 -1.75
C VAL A 121 -16.49 2.07 -2.26
N SER A 122 -16.60 2.22 -3.57
CA SER A 122 -17.80 2.75 -4.24
C SER A 122 -18.51 1.62 -4.98
N THR A 123 -19.81 1.50 -4.75
CA THR A 123 -20.70 0.57 -5.42
C THR A 123 -21.78 1.35 -6.20
N LEU A 124 -22.71 0.67 -6.84
CA LEU A 124 -23.82 1.33 -7.53
C LEU A 124 -24.75 2.11 -6.59
N ASP A 125 -24.98 1.58 -5.39
CA ASP A 125 -26.03 2.06 -4.49
C ASP A 125 -25.48 2.65 -3.18
N SER A 126 -24.21 2.38 -2.83
CA SER A 126 -23.61 2.80 -1.57
C SER A 126 -22.12 3.09 -1.69
N SER A 127 -21.57 3.69 -0.67
CA SER A 127 -20.13 3.78 -0.48
C SER A 127 -19.74 3.26 0.92
N LEU A 128 -18.59 2.61 0.99
CA LEU A 128 -18.02 2.14 2.25
C LEU A 128 -16.77 2.94 2.58
N SER A 129 -16.61 3.30 3.84
CA SER A 129 -15.37 3.81 4.40
C SER A 129 -14.82 2.80 5.39
N LEU A 130 -13.57 2.40 5.19
CA LEU A 130 -12.89 1.36 5.96
C LEU A 130 -11.74 1.97 6.73
N LEU A 131 -11.62 1.62 8.00
CA LEU A 131 -10.48 1.97 8.83
C LEU A 131 -9.83 0.68 9.33
N GLY A 132 -8.49 0.66 9.34
CA GLY A 132 -7.76 -0.52 9.74
C GLY A 132 -6.28 -0.26 10.00
N LYS A 133 -5.54 -1.36 10.05
CA LYS A 133 -4.09 -1.36 10.25
C LYS A 133 -3.42 -2.37 9.34
N CYS A 134 -2.27 -1.98 8.82
CA CYS A 134 -1.39 -2.83 8.02
C CYS A 134 -0.04 -2.98 8.69
N THR A 135 0.57 -4.15 8.52
CA THR A 135 1.95 -4.45 8.92
C THR A 135 2.68 -5.03 7.71
N ALA A 136 3.87 -4.52 7.45
CA ALA A 136 4.74 -5.07 6.42
C ALA A 136 5.06 -6.54 6.70
N GLN A 137 5.08 -7.35 5.66
CA GLN A 137 5.44 -8.76 5.71
C GLN A 137 6.84 -8.95 5.15
N PRO A 138 7.70 -9.69 5.83
CA PRO A 138 9.07 -9.95 5.38
C PRO A 138 9.13 -10.76 4.08
#